data_215a188008b5c22c111b7e3404b1b8d7
#
_entry.id   215a188008b5c22c111b7e3404b1b8d7
#
_cell.length_a   1.000
_cell.length_b   1.000
_cell.length_c   1.000
_cell.angle_alpha   90.00
_cell.angle_beta   90.00
_cell.angle_gamma   90.00
#
_symmetry.space_group_name_H-M   'P 1'
#
loop_
_entity.id
_entity.type
_entity.pdbx_description
1 polymer ?
#
loop_
_entity_poly.entity_id
_entity_poly.type
_entity_poly.pdbx_seq_one_letter_code
_entity_poly.pdbx_strand_id
1 'polypeptide(L)'
;LLMDKINSLEINKTGLCYMNFNVRTYRAERQKVWDQFSSKNWVTPTSNLTMENFYFDMASHKFVISPRGNGVDCHRTWEALYLRTIPIVRASTHMNGFTDLPILFVNDWSELNYNRLQQFYETVQNKFFNLDKMKISYWKQRILNAKNTCLINR
;
A
#
# COMPACT_ATOMS: atom_id res chain seq x y z
N LEU A 1 7.73 -18.21 1.02
CA LEU A 1 6.52 -17.71 0.33
C LEU A 1 6.86 -17.07 -1.01
N LEU A 2 5.87 -16.88 -1.91
CA LEU A 2 6.09 -16.28 -3.25
C LEU A 2 6.65 -14.86 -3.14
N MET A 3 6.09 -14.04 -2.25
CA MET A 3 6.59 -12.67 -2.01
C MET A 3 8.04 -12.64 -1.49
N ASP A 4 8.45 -13.60 -0.68
CA ASP A 4 9.85 -13.70 -0.20
C ASP A 4 10.79 -13.94 -1.38
N LYS A 5 10.41 -14.85 -2.29
CA LYS A 5 11.16 -15.11 -3.52
C LYS A 5 11.29 -13.86 -4.37
N ILE A 6 10.20 -13.13 -4.60
CA ILE A 6 10.21 -11.89 -5.37
C ILE A 6 11.06 -10.82 -4.68
N ASN A 7 10.94 -10.68 -3.37
CA ASN A 7 11.69 -9.68 -2.61
C ASN A 7 13.20 -9.94 -2.59
N SER A 8 13.63 -11.21 -2.76
CA SER A 8 15.04 -11.60 -2.88
C SER A 8 15.66 -11.32 -4.26
N LEU A 9 14.84 -10.99 -5.28
CA LEU A 9 15.32 -10.73 -6.63
C LEU A 9 15.93 -9.32 -6.84
N GLU A 10 15.89 -8.45 -5.83
CA GLU A 10 16.37 -7.06 -5.92
C GLU A 10 15.86 -6.32 -7.17
N ILE A 11 14.55 -6.41 -7.42
CA ILE A 11 13.90 -5.86 -8.60
C ILE A 11 14.06 -4.34 -8.64
N ASN A 12 14.60 -3.82 -9.73
CA ASN A 12 14.70 -2.39 -9.98
C ASN A 12 13.30 -1.77 -10.20
N LYS A 13 13.02 -0.66 -9.51
CA LYS A 13 11.77 0.08 -9.64
C LYS A 13 11.80 0.99 -10.87
N THR A 14 11.50 0.42 -12.03
CA THR A 14 11.49 1.12 -13.32
C THR A 14 10.18 1.86 -13.58
N GLY A 15 9.05 1.34 -13.08
CA GLY A 15 7.74 1.96 -13.18
C GLY A 15 7.48 2.98 -12.09
N LEU A 16 6.67 4.03 -12.38
CA LEU A 16 6.31 5.00 -11.36
C LEU A 16 5.14 4.50 -10.52
N CYS A 17 3.99 4.24 -11.12
CA CYS A 17 2.79 3.90 -10.37
C CYS A 17 2.06 2.71 -11.00
N TYR A 18 1.84 1.70 -10.20
CA TYR A 18 1.11 0.49 -10.58
C TYR A 18 -0.36 0.58 -10.22
N MET A 19 -1.24 0.03 -11.05
CA MET A 19 -2.67 -0.05 -10.77
C MET A 19 -3.24 -1.39 -11.20
N ASN A 20 -3.65 -2.20 -10.21
CA ASN A 20 -4.33 -3.47 -10.46
C ASN A 20 -5.32 -3.76 -9.31
N PHE A 21 -6.59 -3.77 -9.60
CA PHE A 21 -7.64 -4.14 -8.66
C PHE A 21 -8.94 -4.52 -9.37
N ASN A 22 -9.72 -5.36 -8.73
CA ASN A 22 -11.06 -5.66 -9.22
C ASN A 22 -12.01 -4.50 -8.85
N VAL A 23 -12.49 -3.79 -9.87
CA VAL A 23 -13.43 -2.66 -9.72
C VAL A 23 -14.72 -3.08 -9.03
N ARG A 24 -15.21 -4.31 -9.27
CA ARG A 24 -16.48 -4.79 -8.73
C ARG A 24 -16.49 -4.93 -7.19
N THR A 25 -15.32 -5.09 -6.55
CA THR A 25 -15.20 -5.28 -5.10
C THR A 25 -15.75 -4.08 -4.31
N TYR A 26 -15.51 -2.84 -4.79
CA TYR A 26 -16.09 -1.62 -4.23
C TYR A 26 -16.26 -0.59 -5.34
N ARG A 27 -17.28 -0.81 -6.17
CA ARG A 27 -17.49 -0.08 -7.42
C ARG A 27 -17.62 1.44 -7.23
N ALA A 28 -18.26 1.87 -6.16
CA ALA A 28 -18.50 3.30 -5.90
C ALA A 28 -17.24 4.17 -5.91
N GLU A 29 -16.11 3.63 -5.46
CA GLU A 29 -14.83 4.33 -5.47
C GLU A 29 -13.89 3.80 -6.57
N ARG A 30 -13.74 2.48 -6.69
CA ARG A 30 -12.77 1.85 -7.60
C ARG A 30 -13.02 2.17 -9.07
N GLN A 31 -14.30 2.32 -9.49
CA GLN A 31 -14.60 2.74 -10.85
C GLN A 31 -14.07 4.15 -11.12
N LYS A 32 -14.32 5.09 -10.22
CA LYS A 32 -13.83 6.47 -10.34
C LYS A 32 -12.31 6.54 -10.41
N VAL A 33 -11.64 5.78 -9.54
CA VAL A 33 -10.17 5.70 -9.52
C VAL A 33 -9.63 5.10 -10.82
N TRP A 34 -10.26 4.04 -11.34
CA TRP A 34 -9.89 3.44 -12.60
C TRP A 34 -10.02 4.43 -13.76
N ASP A 35 -11.18 5.07 -13.89
CA ASP A 35 -11.48 6.03 -14.96
C ASP A 35 -10.54 7.24 -14.91
N GLN A 36 -10.17 7.69 -13.71
CA GLN A 36 -9.29 8.83 -13.52
C GLN A 36 -7.83 8.55 -13.89
N PHE A 37 -7.33 7.33 -13.65
CA PHE A 37 -5.90 7.04 -13.73
C PHE A 37 -5.48 6.07 -14.82
N SER A 38 -6.37 5.23 -15.37
CA SER A 38 -6.00 4.18 -16.33
C SER A 38 -5.39 4.73 -17.64
N SER A 39 -5.67 5.97 -18.00
CA SER A 39 -5.14 6.63 -19.21
C SER A 39 -3.90 7.50 -18.95
N LYS A 40 -3.43 7.59 -17.68
CA LYS A 40 -2.27 8.43 -17.38
C LYS A 40 -0.97 7.73 -17.77
N ASN A 41 -0.09 8.44 -18.46
CA ASN A 41 1.19 7.90 -18.96
C ASN A 41 2.19 7.50 -17.84
N TRP A 42 1.95 7.93 -16.61
CA TRP A 42 2.74 7.57 -15.43
C TRP A 42 2.10 6.46 -14.58
N VAL A 43 0.99 5.89 -15.02
CA VAL A 43 0.33 4.74 -14.39
C VAL A 43 0.40 3.54 -15.32
N THR A 44 0.72 2.38 -14.77
CA THR A 44 0.67 1.09 -15.46
C THR A 44 -0.56 0.32 -14.98
N PRO A 45 -1.70 0.41 -15.70
CA PRO A 45 -2.89 -0.35 -15.36
C PRO A 45 -2.76 -1.78 -15.90
N THR A 46 -3.08 -2.76 -15.06
CA THR A 46 -3.13 -4.18 -15.44
C THR A 46 -4.36 -4.87 -14.86
N SER A 47 -4.69 -6.04 -15.39
CA SER A 47 -5.79 -6.88 -14.90
C SER A 47 -5.55 -8.35 -15.24
N ASN A 48 -6.25 -9.25 -14.56
CA ASN A 48 -6.26 -10.70 -14.86
C ASN A 48 -4.86 -11.35 -14.90
N LEU A 49 -3.96 -10.94 -14.04
CA LEU A 49 -2.62 -11.51 -13.93
C LEU A 49 -2.61 -12.74 -13.01
N THR A 50 -1.61 -13.60 -13.21
CA THR A 50 -1.23 -14.57 -12.20
C THR A 50 -0.71 -13.86 -10.94
N MET A 51 -0.76 -14.51 -9.78
CA MET A 51 -0.23 -13.93 -8.54
C MET A 51 1.26 -13.59 -8.66
N GLU A 52 2.03 -14.41 -9.37
CA GLU A 52 3.46 -14.15 -9.58
C GLU A 52 3.70 -12.88 -10.39
N ASN A 53 3.02 -12.73 -11.52
CA ASN A 53 3.13 -11.52 -12.35
C ASN A 53 2.62 -10.28 -11.61
N PHE A 54 1.51 -10.40 -10.87
CA PHE A 54 0.96 -9.31 -10.05
C PHE A 54 1.98 -8.79 -9.03
N TYR A 55 2.64 -9.69 -8.29
CA TYR A 55 3.65 -9.28 -7.31
C TYR A 55 4.93 -8.78 -7.96
N PHE A 56 5.35 -9.37 -9.07
CA PHE A 56 6.51 -8.91 -9.82
C PHE A 56 6.29 -7.49 -10.37
N ASP A 57 5.15 -7.24 -11.01
CA ASP A 57 4.79 -5.92 -11.50
C ASP A 57 4.71 -4.90 -10.35
N MET A 58 4.07 -5.26 -9.24
CA MET A 58 4.01 -4.40 -8.06
C MET A 58 5.42 -4.06 -7.55
N ALA A 59 6.30 -5.04 -7.43
CA ALA A 59 7.68 -4.86 -6.96
C ALA A 59 8.51 -3.99 -7.91
N SER A 60 8.21 -3.98 -9.21
CA SER A 60 8.92 -3.18 -10.22
C SER A 60 8.50 -1.70 -10.27
N HIS A 61 7.51 -1.29 -9.47
CA HIS A 61 7.00 0.08 -9.43
C HIS A 61 7.31 0.76 -8.09
N LYS A 62 7.45 2.10 -8.12
CA LYS A 62 7.66 2.91 -6.92
C LYS A 62 6.41 2.99 -6.06
N PHE A 63 5.25 3.11 -6.70
CA PHE A 63 3.95 3.27 -6.06
C PHE A 63 2.93 2.24 -6.58
N VAL A 64 1.88 2.01 -5.77
CA VAL A 64 0.68 1.31 -6.21
C VAL A 64 -0.58 2.01 -5.72
N ILE A 65 -1.54 2.23 -6.62
CA ILE A 65 -2.86 2.77 -6.26
C ILE A 65 -3.65 1.69 -5.54
N SER A 66 -3.99 1.94 -4.26
CA SER A 66 -4.63 0.98 -3.37
C SER A 66 -5.95 1.50 -2.79
N PRO A 67 -7.01 1.65 -3.61
CA PRO A 67 -8.32 2.04 -3.13
C PRO A 67 -8.91 0.92 -2.26
N ARG A 68 -9.75 1.33 -1.28
CA ARG A 68 -10.43 0.38 -0.41
C ARG A 68 -11.16 -0.73 -1.18
N GLY A 69 -11.31 -1.86 -0.50
CA GLY A 69 -12.14 -2.97 -0.97
C GLY A 69 -13.39 -3.10 -0.12
N ASN A 70 -13.72 -4.35 0.26
CA ASN A 70 -14.75 -4.61 1.25
C ASN A 70 -14.35 -4.03 2.62
N GLY A 71 -13.07 -4.15 3.00
CA GLY A 71 -12.48 -3.46 4.14
C GLY A 71 -11.92 -2.08 3.76
N VAL A 72 -11.66 -1.25 4.77
CA VAL A 72 -11.03 0.07 4.60
C VAL A 72 -9.56 -0.07 4.20
N ASP A 73 -8.86 -0.98 4.84
CA ASP A 73 -7.56 -1.49 4.41
C ASP A 73 -7.75 -2.71 3.51
N CYS A 74 -6.92 -2.86 2.52
CA CYS A 74 -6.95 -4.03 1.64
C CYS A 74 -5.59 -4.73 1.61
N HIS A 75 -5.58 -6.03 1.29
CA HIS A 75 -4.37 -6.84 1.22
C HIS A 75 -3.28 -6.17 0.39
N ARG A 76 -3.63 -5.54 -0.72
CA ARG A 76 -2.69 -4.82 -1.61
C ARG A 76 -1.85 -3.78 -0.87
N THR A 77 -2.40 -3.09 0.11
CA THR A 77 -1.65 -2.10 0.91
C THR A 77 -0.50 -2.77 1.65
N TRP A 78 -0.75 -3.90 2.27
CA TRP A 78 0.24 -4.65 3.04
C TRP A 78 1.21 -5.42 2.15
N GLU A 79 0.72 -6.01 1.07
CA GLU A 79 1.53 -6.67 0.03
C GLU A 79 2.52 -5.68 -0.59
N ALA A 80 2.08 -4.46 -0.89
CA ALA A 80 2.94 -3.40 -1.41
C ALA A 80 4.06 -3.03 -0.44
N LEU A 81 3.73 -2.80 0.83
CA LEU A 81 4.73 -2.50 1.87
C LEU A 81 5.75 -3.63 2.00
N TYR A 82 5.28 -4.89 1.96
CA TYR A 82 6.16 -6.05 2.01
C TYR A 82 7.11 -6.14 0.82
N LEU A 83 6.64 -5.76 -0.37
CA LEU A 83 7.42 -5.69 -1.62
C LEU A 83 8.17 -4.36 -1.78
N ARG A 84 8.28 -3.55 -0.72
CA ARG A 84 8.95 -2.24 -0.72
C ARG A 84 8.40 -1.28 -1.78
N THR A 85 7.12 -1.41 -2.11
CA THR A 85 6.37 -0.50 -2.97
C THR A 85 5.49 0.39 -2.10
N ILE A 86 5.41 1.67 -2.39
CA ILE A 86 4.65 2.64 -1.60
C ILE A 86 3.17 2.56 -1.98
N PRO A 87 2.28 2.10 -1.10
CA PRO A 87 0.85 2.15 -1.39
C PRO A 87 0.31 3.57 -1.28
N ILE A 88 -0.58 3.92 -2.20
CA ILE A 88 -1.35 5.16 -2.16
C ILE A 88 -2.74 4.80 -1.68
N VAL A 89 -3.16 5.36 -0.56
CA VAL A 89 -4.45 5.07 0.07
C VAL A 89 -5.23 6.34 0.39
N ARG A 90 -6.53 6.25 0.36
CA ARG A 90 -7.37 7.36 0.85
C ARG A 90 -7.30 7.41 2.38
N ALA A 91 -7.05 8.61 2.90
CA ALA A 91 -7.02 8.85 4.35
C ALA A 91 -8.34 8.46 5.02
N SER A 92 -8.24 7.84 6.16
CA SER A 92 -9.38 7.45 6.99
C SER A 92 -8.95 7.31 8.45
N THR A 93 -9.89 7.41 9.38
CA THR A 93 -9.59 7.23 10.82
C THR A 93 -8.96 5.88 11.13
N HIS A 94 -9.33 4.82 10.40
CA HIS A 94 -8.77 3.47 10.56
C HIS A 94 -7.30 3.40 10.15
N MET A 95 -6.87 4.23 9.22
CA MET A 95 -5.49 4.26 8.73
C MET A 95 -4.58 5.23 9.50
N ASN A 96 -5.12 6.06 10.41
CA ASN A 96 -4.34 7.02 11.20
C ASN A 96 -3.25 6.37 12.06
N GLY A 97 -3.44 5.12 12.47
CA GLY A 97 -2.46 4.36 13.22
C GLY A 97 -1.21 3.93 12.43
N PHE A 98 -1.15 4.21 11.11
CA PHE A 98 -0.11 3.74 10.19
C PHE A 98 0.62 4.87 9.44
N THR A 99 0.52 6.11 9.94
CA THR A 99 1.18 7.28 9.34
C THR A 99 2.70 7.28 9.50
N ASP A 100 3.23 6.39 10.30
CA ASP A 100 4.66 6.10 10.49
C ASP A 100 5.21 5.06 9.49
N LEU A 101 4.37 4.46 8.67
CA LEU A 101 4.77 3.58 7.56
C LEU A 101 4.94 4.39 6.25
N PRO A 102 5.69 3.86 5.26
CA PRO A 102 5.86 4.49 3.96
C PRO A 102 4.58 4.38 3.10
N ILE A 103 3.54 5.08 3.50
CA ILE A 103 2.23 5.13 2.83
C ILE A 103 1.97 6.56 2.38
N LEU A 104 1.59 6.75 1.11
CA LEU A 104 1.11 8.03 0.63
C LEU A 104 -0.39 8.14 0.89
N PHE A 105 -0.76 9.04 1.81
CA PHE A 105 -2.16 9.34 2.09
C PHE A 105 -2.67 10.48 1.20
N VAL A 106 -3.86 10.30 0.62
CA VAL A 106 -4.60 11.35 -0.08
C VAL A 106 -5.98 11.51 0.57
N ASN A 107 -6.46 12.73 0.76
CA ASN A 107 -7.82 12.96 1.24
C ASN A 107 -8.83 12.71 0.12
N ASP A 108 -8.45 13.12 -1.09
CA ASP A 108 -9.20 12.86 -2.31
C ASP A 108 -8.26 12.41 -3.44
N TRP A 109 -8.73 11.54 -4.32
CA TRP A 109 -7.93 11.02 -5.43
C TRP A 109 -7.51 12.11 -6.43
N SER A 110 -8.21 13.23 -6.50
CA SER A 110 -7.83 14.38 -7.34
C SER A 110 -6.51 15.04 -6.92
N GLU A 111 -6.07 14.83 -5.68
CA GLU A 111 -4.76 15.32 -5.21
C GLU A 111 -3.58 14.57 -5.86
N LEU A 112 -3.84 13.38 -6.44
CA LEU A 112 -2.79 12.53 -6.97
C LEU A 112 -2.39 12.96 -8.39
N ASN A 113 -1.11 13.30 -8.55
CA ASN A 113 -0.52 13.65 -9.83
C ASN A 113 0.97 13.27 -9.87
N TYR A 114 1.58 13.35 -11.05
CA TYR A 114 2.97 12.97 -11.28
C TYR A 114 3.95 13.68 -10.33
N ASN A 115 3.82 15.00 -10.19
CA ASN A 115 4.75 15.81 -9.39
C ASN A 115 4.67 15.44 -7.90
N ARG A 116 3.46 15.22 -7.37
CA ARG A 116 3.26 14.78 -5.98
C ARG A 116 3.92 13.43 -5.70
N LEU A 117 3.84 12.49 -6.65
CA LEU A 117 4.51 11.20 -6.52
C LEU A 117 6.03 11.36 -6.46
N GLN A 118 6.61 12.16 -7.35
CA GLN A 118 8.05 12.40 -7.37
C GLN A 118 8.55 13.05 -6.07
N GLN A 119 7.91 14.11 -5.63
CA GLN A 119 8.24 14.78 -4.37
C GLN A 119 8.13 13.84 -3.15
N PHE A 120 7.07 13.06 -3.08
CA PHE A 120 6.90 12.11 -1.98
C PHE A 120 7.96 11.01 -2.01
N TYR A 121 8.31 10.51 -3.20
CA TYR A 121 9.33 9.48 -3.34
C TYR A 121 10.69 9.97 -2.83
N GLU A 122 11.10 11.18 -3.19
CA GLU A 122 12.34 11.81 -2.69
C GLU A 122 12.33 11.94 -1.16
N THR A 123 11.19 12.33 -0.59
CA THR A 123 11.03 12.41 0.88
C THR A 123 11.20 11.06 1.55
N VAL A 124 10.62 9.99 0.97
CA VAL A 124 10.65 8.64 1.54
C VAL A 124 12.06 8.03 1.49
N GLN A 125 12.81 8.28 0.43
CA GLN A 125 14.19 7.75 0.28
C GLN A 125 15.12 8.22 1.40
N ASN A 126 14.89 9.40 1.95
CA ASN A 126 15.72 10.02 3.00
C ASN A 126 15.13 9.81 4.41
N LYS A 127 14.01 9.07 4.56
CA LYS A 127 13.33 8.87 5.82
C LYS A 127 13.47 7.43 6.32
N PHE A 128 13.82 7.30 7.58
CA PHE A 128 13.75 6.00 8.25
C PHE A 128 12.31 5.71 8.69
N PHE A 129 11.80 4.52 8.37
CA PHE A 129 10.48 4.04 8.78
C PHE A 129 10.59 2.86 9.74
N ASN A 130 9.83 2.88 10.82
CA ASN A 130 9.71 1.73 11.69
C ASN A 130 8.69 0.73 11.12
N LEU A 131 9.18 -0.39 10.58
CA LEU A 131 8.35 -1.43 9.97
C LEU A 131 7.86 -2.48 10.98
N ASP A 132 8.00 -2.27 12.28
CA ASP A 132 7.56 -3.27 13.29
C ASP A 132 6.07 -3.57 13.20
N LYS A 133 5.24 -2.58 12.82
CA LYS A 133 3.80 -2.77 12.61
C LYS A 133 3.45 -3.76 11.49
N MET A 134 4.39 -4.12 10.64
CA MET A 134 4.24 -5.16 9.63
C MET A 134 4.50 -6.57 10.17
N LYS A 135 5.01 -6.70 11.41
CA LYS A 135 5.37 -7.96 12.05
C LYS A 135 4.24 -8.47 12.95
N ILE A 136 3.92 -9.75 12.87
CA ILE A 136 2.96 -10.40 13.79
C ILE A 136 3.40 -10.28 15.25
N SER A 137 4.72 -10.34 15.52
CA SER A 137 5.27 -10.21 16.87
C SER A 137 4.90 -8.90 17.55
N TYR A 138 4.90 -7.78 16.81
CA TYR A 138 4.47 -6.48 17.31
C TYR A 138 3.03 -6.50 17.84
N TRP A 139 2.10 -7.06 17.07
CA TRP A 139 0.69 -7.12 17.43
C TRP A 139 0.43 -8.10 18.59
N LYS A 140 1.11 -9.25 18.59
CA LYS A 140 1.06 -10.19 19.72
C LYS A 140 1.49 -9.51 21.02
N GLN A 141 2.60 -8.76 21.01
CA GLN A 141 3.07 -8.07 22.18
C GLN A 141 2.09 -6.98 22.65
N ARG A 142 1.49 -6.22 21.74
CA ARG A 142 0.47 -5.22 22.09
C ARG A 142 -0.76 -5.83 22.74
N ILE A 143 -1.23 -6.96 22.24
CA ILE A 143 -2.38 -7.70 22.82
C ILE A 143 -2.03 -8.17 24.23
N LEU A 144 -0.85 -8.75 24.43
CA LEU A 144 -0.39 -9.22 25.74
C LEU A 144 -0.28 -8.05 26.75
N ASN A 145 0.29 -6.93 26.33
CA ASN A 145 0.41 -5.75 27.18
C ASN A 145 -0.98 -5.20 27.58
N ALA A 146 -1.91 -5.10 26.64
CA ALA A 146 -3.28 -4.66 26.93
C ALA A 146 -3.99 -5.61 27.89
N LYS A 147 -3.84 -6.93 27.72
CA LYS A 147 -4.38 -7.94 28.66
C LYS A 147 -3.83 -7.75 30.07
N ASN A 148 -2.51 -7.58 30.20
CA ASN A 148 -1.87 -7.41 31.50
C ASN A 148 -2.33 -6.13 32.21
N THR A 149 -2.49 -5.02 31.46
CA THR A 149 -3.02 -3.76 32.01
C THR A 149 -4.45 -3.92 32.53
N CYS A 150 -5.31 -4.65 31.81
CA CYS A 150 -6.67 -4.93 32.26
C CYS A 150 -6.75 -5.83 33.51
N LEU A 151 -5.77 -6.70 33.73
CA LEU A 151 -5.71 -7.57 34.93
C LEU A 151 -5.21 -6.83 36.16
N ILE A 152 -4.35 -5.83 36.02
CA ILE A 152 -3.81 -5.04 37.13
C ILE A 152 -4.84 -4.03 37.68
N ASN A 153 -5.78 -3.60 36.83
CA ASN A 153 -6.81 -2.60 37.19
C ASN A 153 -8.13 -3.26 37.69
N ARG A 154 -8.13 -4.54 38.04
CA ARG A 154 -9.20 -5.27 38.72
C ARG A 154 -8.83 -5.57 40.18
#